data_cc51d03ef1067220e7a21aea167b2f85
#
_entry.id   cc51d03ef1067220e7a21aea167b2f85
#
_cell.length_a   1.000
_cell.length_b   1.000
_cell.length_c   1.000
_cell.angle_alpha   90.00
_cell.angle_beta   90.00
_cell.angle_gamma   90.00
#
_symmetry.space_group_name_H-M   'P 1'
#
loop_
_entity.id
_entity.type
_entity.pdbx_description
1 polymer ?
#
loop_
_entity_poly.entity_id
_entity_poly.type
_entity_poly.pdbx_seq_one_letter_code
_entity_poly.pdbx_strand_id
1 'polypeptide(L)'
;TYGSHAAFWMGFTPGVIGSGEPWLNPKAGKLFRMAYSGAAGRDADGFQLEGANLVEGFRRQGYRTIGSGAVDWFDPGSETGAVLGAPFERFHFAGNTWSLQSQLAWIEQELATVPADQPVFLFLNVGETHVPYWHEGAPWPRFPSPCRPFGGADCSAAESVRRQRACLEWVDGQLSALLNRFMPGTVLLCADHGDCWGEDGLWEHGI
;
A
#
# COMPACT_ATOMS: atom_id res chain seq x y z
N THR A 1 1.22 -5.98 -0.14
CA THR A 1 0.86 -6.80 1.04
C THR A 1 1.40 -6.19 2.33
N TYR A 2 0.85 -6.60 3.50
CA TYR A 2 1.39 -6.15 4.79
C TYR A 2 2.86 -6.54 4.97
N GLY A 3 3.25 -7.73 4.54
CA GLY A 3 4.63 -8.19 4.59
C GLY A 3 5.60 -7.31 3.80
N SER A 4 5.19 -6.80 2.64
CA SER A 4 5.99 -5.87 1.85
C SER A 4 6.17 -4.53 2.58
N HIS A 5 5.13 -4.01 3.20
CA HIS A 5 5.20 -2.79 4.00
C HIS A 5 6.08 -2.98 5.24
N ALA A 6 5.98 -4.14 5.90
CA ALA A 6 6.88 -4.50 6.99
C ALA A 6 8.35 -4.49 6.52
N ALA A 7 8.63 -5.07 5.35
CA ALA A 7 9.97 -5.05 4.76
C ALA A 7 10.47 -3.63 4.47
N PHE A 8 9.61 -2.76 3.94
CA PHE A 8 9.97 -1.36 3.70
C PHE A 8 10.33 -0.62 4.99
N TRP A 9 9.54 -0.81 6.06
CA TRP A 9 9.78 -0.12 7.33
C TRP A 9 11.02 -0.62 8.05
N MET A 10 11.22 -1.95 8.07
CA MET A 10 12.27 -2.59 8.89
C MET A 10 13.55 -2.89 8.12
N GLY A 11 13.54 -2.78 6.79
CA GLY A 11 14.71 -3.04 5.96
C GLY A 11 15.09 -4.52 5.87
N PHE A 12 14.15 -5.45 6.07
CA PHE A 12 14.41 -6.87 5.88
C PHE A 12 13.39 -7.54 4.97
N THR A 13 13.79 -8.61 4.31
CA THR A 13 12.89 -9.45 3.54
C THR A 13 12.50 -10.64 4.41
N PRO A 14 11.20 -10.81 4.73
CA PRO A 14 10.77 -11.97 5.48
C PRO A 14 10.99 -13.24 4.65
N GLY A 15 11.88 -14.08 5.12
CA GLY A 15 12.23 -15.35 4.48
C GLY A 15 12.73 -16.32 5.52
N VAL A 16 12.54 -17.63 5.27
CA VAL A 16 13.09 -18.68 6.11
C VAL A 16 14.38 -19.18 5.47
N ILE A 17 15.51 -18.85 6.08
CA ILE A 17 16.82 -19.32 5.64
C ILE A 17 16.88 -20.84 5.80
N GLY A 18 17.22 -21.53 4.72
CA GLY A 18 17.42 -23.00 4.74
C GLY A 18 16.14 -23.81 4.71
N SER A 19 15.00 -23.23 4.33
CA SER A 19 13.74 -23.98 4.21
C SER A 19 13.79 -25.10 3.16
N GLY A 20 14.72 -25.04 2.22
CA GLY A 20 14.80 -25.99 1.10
C GLY A 20 13.65 -25.89 0.09
N GLU A 21 12.61 -25.16 0.44
CA GLU A 21 11.44 -24.92 -0.41
C GLU A 21 11.64 -23.64 -1.22
N PRO A 22 11.56 -23.69 -2.55
CA PRO A 22 11.72 -22.50 -3.39
C PRO A 22 10.57 -21.49 -3.24
N TRP A 23 9.47 -21.90 -2.62
CA TRP A 23 8.26 -21.09 -2.44
C TRP A 23 7.79 -21.16 -0.99
N LEU A 24 7.81 -20.01 -0.33
CA LEU A 24 7.02 -19.81 0.88
C LEU A 24 5.58 -19.55 0.43
N ASN A 25 4.66 -20.47 0.77
CA ASN A 25 3.24 -20.17 0.61
C ASN A 25 2.85 -19.08 1.62
N PRO A 26 2.61 -17.85 1.18
CA PRO A 26 2.34 -16.73 2.11
C PRO A 26 1.05 -16.91 2.90
N LYS A 27 0.14 -17.78 2.46
CA LYS A 27 -1.09 -18.10 3.20
C LYS A 27 -0.88 -19.12 4.30
N ALA A 28 0.00 -20.07 4.10
CA ALA A 28 0.36 -21.06 5.13
C ALA A 28 1.26 -20.44 6.20
N GLY A 29 2.07 -19.45 5.83
CA GLY A 29 2.96 -18.77 6.73
C GLY A 29 2.56 -17.31 6.94
N LYS A 30 1.43 -17.02 7.59
CA LYS A 30 1.15 -15.66 8.04
C LYS A 30 2.16 -15.28 9.10
N LEU A 31 3.32 -14.83 8.62
CA LEU A 31 4.45 -14.46 9.46
C LEU A 31 4.12 -13.25 10.36
N PHE A 32 3.13 -12.44 9.97
CA PHE A 32 2.78 -11.23 10.68
C PHE A 32 1.38 -11.32 11.28
N ARG A 33 1.28 -10.97 12.56
CA ARG A 33 0.02 -10.71 13.21
C ARG A 33 -0.64 -9.48 12.57
N MET A 34 -1.85 -9.66 12.10
CA MET A 34 -2.65 -8.59 11.50
C MET A 34 -4.00 -8.50 12.21
N ALA A 35 -4.32 -7.31 12.73
CA ALA A 35 -5.58 -7.01 13.40
C ALA A 35 -6.17 -5.72 12.80
N TYR A 36 -7.00 -5.88 11.79
CA TYR A 36 -7.78 -4.83 11.13
C TYR A 36 -9.14 -5.38 10.67
N SER A 37 -10.06 -4.54 10.23
CA SER A 37 -11.44 -4.95 9.93
C SER A 37 -11.58 -6.08 8.88
N GLY A 38 -10.69 -6.11 7.89
CA GLY A 38 -10.62 -7.16 6.86
C GLY A 38 -9.92 -8.46 7.29
N ALA A 39 -9.32 -8.50 8.49
CA ALA A 39 -8.54 -9.63 9.01
C ALA A 39 -9.28 -10.47 10.07
N ALA A 40 -10.59 -10.27 10.22
CA ALA A 40 -11.38 -10.93 11.25
C ALA A 40 -11.16 -12.46 11.30
N GLY A 41 -10.86 -12.99 12.49
CA GLY A 41 -10.67 -14.42 12.75
C GLY A 41 -9.25 -14.94 12.46
N ARG A 42 -8.26 -14.09 12.33
CA ARG A 42 -6.86 -14.49 12.11
C ARG A 42 -6.06 -14.47 13.41
N ASP A 43 -5.27 -15.53 13.59
CA ASP A 43 -4.64 -15.95 14.83
C ASP A 43 -3.74 -14.92 15.49
N ALA A 44 -3.67 -15.01 16.82
CA ALA A 44 -2.82 -14.20 17.68
C ALA A 44 -1.30 -14.49 17.50
N ASP A 45 -0.95 -15.58 16.79
CA ASP A 45 0.42 -16.01 16.59
C ASP A 45 0.98 -15.44 15.31
N GLY A 46 1.98 -14.58 15.42
CA GLY A 46 2.68 -13.97 14.29
C GLY A 46 3.65 -12.89 14.75
N PHE A 47 4.57 -12.53 13.88
CA PHE A 47 5.50 -11.43 14.15
C PHE A 47 4.75 -10.10 14.18
N GLN A 48 5.05 -9.30 15.18
CA GLN A 48 4.63 -7.91 15.24
C GLN A 48 5.83 -7.03 14.88
N LEU A 49 5.56 -5.92 14.17
CA LEU A 49 6.61 -4.94 13.89
C LEU A 49 7.01 -4.25 15.22
N GLU A 50 8.22 -4.50 15.66
CA GLU A 50 8.78 -3.90 16.85
C GLU A 50 10.18 -3.34 16.57
N GLY A 51 10.55 -2.28 17.27
CA GLY A 51 11.88 -1.68 17.18
C GLY A 51 11.99 -0.51 16.21
N ALA A 52 13.23 -0.06 16.03
CA ALA A 52 13.55 1.07 15.17
C ALA A 52 13.26 0.75 13.71
N ASN A 53 12.64 1.70 13.01
CA ASN A 53 12.28 1.57 11.62
C ASN A 53 12.78 2.77 10.79
N LEU A 54 12.64 2.66 9.48
CA LEU A 54 13.10 3.67 8.52
C LEU A 54 12.52 5.06 8.82
N VAL A 55 11.23 5.15 9.12
CA VAL A 55 10.53 6.41 9.37
C VAL A 55 11.08 7.11 10.60
N GLU A 56 11.27 6.35 11.70
CA GLU A 56 11.92 6.90 12.89
C GLU A 56 13.36 7.32 12.63
N GLY A 57 14.08 6.61 11.77
CA GLY A 57 15.41 6.98 11.33
C GLY A 57 15.44 8.37 10.70
N PHE A 58 14.56 8.64 9.77
CA PHE A 58 14.42 9.96 9.14
C PHE A 58 14.00 11.04 10.15
N ARG A 59 13.03 10.74 11.01
CA ARG A 59 12.59 11.67 12.06
C ARG A 59 13.75 12.08 12.97
N ARG A 60 14.58 11.13 13.40
CA ARG A 60 15.77 11.40 14.23
C ARG A 60 16.82 12.25 13.51
N GLN A 61 16.81 12.25 12.19
CA GLN A 61 17.68 13.11 11.35
C GLN A 61 17.05 14.49 11.08
N GLY A 62 15.94 14.84 11.72
CA GLY A 62 15.27 16.13 11.59
C GLY A 62 14.31 16.25 10.39
N TYR A 63 14.03 15.16 9.69
CA TYR A 63 13.02 15.17 8.63
C TYR A 63 11.62 15.31 9.20
N ARG A 64 10.80 16.12 8.55
CA ARG A 64 9.34 16.05 8.71
C ARG A 64 8.86 14.76 8.08
N THR A 65 8.23 13.88 8.87
CA THR A 65 7.74 12.59 8.37
C THR A 65 6.22 12.64 8.17
N ILE A 66 5.81 12.48 6.91
CA ILE A 66 4.42 12.54 6.47
C ILE A 66 4.07 11.22 5.78
N GLY A 67 2.97 10.59 6.17
CA GLY A 67 2.52 9.35 5.58
C GLY A 67 1.04 9.37 5.22
N SER A 68 0.67 8.71 4.14
CA SER A 68 -0.74 8.45 3.81
C SER A 68 -0.92 7.03 3.28
N GLY A 69 -1.89 6.32 3.84
CA GLY A 69 -2.27 4.96 3.44
C GLY A 69 -3.70 4.90 2.91
N ALA A 70 -3.91 4.13 1.84
CA ALA A 70 -5.22 3.95 1.22
C ALA A 70 -5.94 2.70 1.70
N VAL A 71 -5.21 1.61 1.95
CA VAL A 71 -5.81 0.31 2.27
C VAL A 71 -6.08 0.13 3.76
N ASP A 72 -7.04 -0.72 4.11
CA ASP A 72 -7.62 -0.84 5.45
C ASP A 72 -6.61 -1.18 6.56
N TRP A 73 -5.50 -1.85 6.26
CA TRP A 73 -4.48 -2.08 7.29
C TRP A 73 -3.69 -0.84 7.71
N PHE A 74 -3.95 0.32 7.06
CA PHE A 74 -3.46 1.63 7.52
C PHE A 74 -4.46 2.37 8.40
N ASP A 75 -5.63 1.79 8.69
CA ASP A 75 -6.59 2.38 9.60
C ASP A 75 -6.00 2.52 11.01
N PRO A 76 -5.77 3.74 11.52
CA PRO A 76 -5.18 3.96 12.84
C PRO A 76 -6.08 3.49 14.00
N GLY A 77 -7.35 3.23 13.72
CA GLY A 77 -8.28 2.60 14.66
C GLY A 77 -8.04 1.10 14.84
N SER A 78 -7.24 0.48 13.98
CA SER A 78 -6.82 -0.91 14.08
C SER A 78 -5.44 -1.04 14.75
N GLU A 79 -5.17 -2.18 15.38
CA GLU A 79 -3.85 -2.45 15.97
C GLU A 79 -2.73 -2.40 14.90
N THR A 80 -2.98 -2.98 13.73
CA THR A 80 -2.05 -2.99 12.61
C THR A 80 -1.78 -1.59 12.07
N GLY A 81 -2.82 -0.79 11.85
CA GLY A 81 -2.69 0.56 11.32
C GLY A 81 -2.06 1.52 12.32
N ALA A 82 -2.35 1.35 13.61
CA ALA A 82 -1.69 2.11 14.66
C ALA A 82 -0.16 1.90 14.62
N VAL A 83 0.31 0.65 14.48
CA VAL A 83 1.74 0.34 14.39
C VAL A 83 2.37 0.94 13.12
N LEU A 84 1.70 0.87 11.98
CA LEU A 84 2.22 1.41 10.72
C LEU A 84 2.24 2.94 10.69
N GLY A 85 1.25 3.58 11.30
CA GLY A 85 1.11 5.04 11.30
C GLY A 85 1.92 5.75 12.39
N ALA A 86 2.10 5.12 13.56
CA ALA A 86 2.73 5.73 14.74
C ALA A 86 4.14 6.31 14.53
N PRO A 87 5.01 5.78 13.65
CA PRO A 87 6.33 6.35 13.42
C PRO A 87 6.32 7.72 12.75
N PHE A 88 5.25 8.06 12.02
CA PHE A 88 5.12 9.34 11.34
C PHE A 88 4.68 10.45 12.29
N GLU A 89 5.19 11.66 12.08
CA GLU A 89 4.67 12.84 12.78
C GLU A 89 3.25 13.20 12.32
N ARG A 90 2.97 12.98 11.04
CA ARG A 90 1.65 13.17 10.44
C ARG A 90 1.30 11.96 9.58
N PHE A 91 0.20 11.33 9.91
CA PHE A 91 -0.30 10.18 9.15
C PHE A 91 -1.78 10.33 8.82
N HIS A 92 -2.15 10.02 7.59
CA HIS A 92 -3.52 10.09 7.09
C HIS A 92 -4.00 8.76 6.54
N PHE A 93 -5.18 8.37 6.95
CA PHE A 93 -5.95 7.29 6.35
C PHE A 93 -7.31 7.84 5.92
N ALA A 94 -7.60 7.79 4.64
CA ALA A 94 -8.81 8.39 4.08
C ALA A 94 -10.07 7.52 4.27
N GLY A 95 -9.95 6.33 4.85
CA GLY A 95 -11.06 5.40 5.07
C GLY A 95 -11.58 4.76 3.78
N ASN A 96 -10.82 4.83 2.70
CA ASN A 96 -11.23 4.36 1.38
C ASN A 96 -9.99 4.00 0.55
N THR A 97 -10.01 2.81 -0.05
CA THR A 97 -8.92 2.32 -0.91
C THR A 97 -8.68 3.22 -2.14
N TRP A 98 -9.75 3.77 -2.72
CA TRP A 98 -9.68 4.63 -3.91
C TRP A 98 -9.75 6.10 -3.51
N SER A 99 -8.68 6.61 -2.92
CA SER A 99 -8.66 7.89 -2.23
C SER A 99 -7.52 8.83 -2.63
N LEU A 100 -6.82 8.52 -3.73
CA LEU A 100 -5.60 9.25 -4.12
C LEU A 100 -5.79 10.77 -4.17
N GLN A 101 -6.91 11.26 -4.72
CA GLN A 101 -7.13 12.70 -4.79
C GLN A 101 -7.24 13.35 -3.40
N SER A 102 -7.95 12.70 -2.46
CA SER A 102 -8.05 13.19 -1.08
C SER A 102 -6.72 13.08 -0.33
N GLN A 103 -5.97 12.01 -0.58
CA GLN A 103 -4.61 11.85 -0.04
C GLN A 103 -3.68 12.97 -0.52
N LEU A 104 -3.68 13.27 -1.82
CA LEU A 104 -2.88 14.34 -2.41
C LEU A 104 -3.26 15.71 -1.85
N ALA A 105 -4.56 15.99 -1.75
CA ALA A 105 -5.04 17.26 -1.17
C ALA A 105 -4.57 17.41 0.29
N TRP A 106 -4.64 16.35 1.09
CA TRP A 106 -4.14 16.37 2.45
C TRP A 106 -2.60 16.52 2.51
N ILE A 107 -1.87 15.80 1.67
CA ILE A 107 -0.41 15.91 1.59
C ILE A 107 0.02 17.34 1.26
N GLU A 108 -0.62 17.98 0.29
CA GLU A 108 -0.32 19.39 -0.06
C GLU A 108 -0.55 20.35 1.12
N GLN A 109 -1.61 20.15 1.89
CA GLN A 109 -1.88 20.92 3.10
C GLN A 109 -0.77 20.74 4.15
N GLU A 110 -0.35 19.49 4.39
CA GLU A 110 0.74 19.21 5.33
C GLU A 110 2.08 19.79 4.86
N LEU A 111 2.40 19.63 3.58
CA LEU A 111 3.62 20.16 2.98
C LEU A 111 3.68 21.70 3.03
N ALA A 112 2.56 22.38 2.98
CA ALA A 112 2.49 23.84 3.13
C ALA A 112 2.85 24.32 4.54
N THR A 113 2.79 23.45 5.55
CA THR A 113 3.16 23.77 6.94
C THR A 113 4.63 23.52 7.25
N VAL A 114 5.38 22.86 6.36
CA VAL A 114 6.78 22.49 6.58
C VAL A 114 7.67 23.72 6.32
N PRO A 115 8.58 24.07 7.25
CA PRO A 115 9.58 25.08 7.00
C PRO A 115 10.43 24.79 5.76
N ALA A 116 10.81 25.84 5.02
CA ALA A 116 11.51 25.71 3.74
C ALA A 116 12.87 24.99 3.83
N ASP A 117 13.49 25.04 4.99
CA ASP A 117 14.79 24.43 5.30
C ASP A 117 14.67 23.04 5.94
N GLN A 118 13.45 22.60 6.27
CA GLN A 118 13.24 21.28 6.86
C GLN A 118 13.07 20.20 5.76
N PRO A 119 13.91 19.17 5.74
CA PRO A 119 13.74 18.06 4.80
C PRO A 119 12.49 17.24 5.12
N VAL A 120 11.91 16.63 4.09
CA VAL A 120 10.68 15.84 4.20
C VAL A 120 10.94 14.40 3.82
N PHE A 121 10.45 13.46 4.62
CA PHE A 121 10.23 12.07 4.25
C PHE A 121 8.74 11.87 4.04
N LEU A 122 8.35 11.58 2.79
CA LEU A 122 6.95 11.33 2.43
C LEU A 122 6.77 9.86 2.05
N PHE A 123 5.75 9.23 2.62
CA PHE A 123 5.24 7.93 2.21
C PHE A 123 3.82 8.06 1.69
N LEU A 124 3.54 7.45 0.55
CA LEU A 124 2.21 7.39 -0.03
C LEU A 124 1.91 5.97 -0.53
N ASN A 125 0.89 5.34 0.05
CA ASN A 125 0.34 4.09 -0.44
C ASN A 125 -0.92 4.38 -1.27
N VAL A 126 -0.90 3.93 -2.52
CA VAL A 126 -1.96 4.16 -3.52
C VAL A 126 -2.78 2.89 -3.69
N GLY A 127 -4.08 3.00 -3.69
CA GLY A 127 -4.99 1.86 -3.76
C GLY A 127 -5.71 1.65 -5.09
N GLU A 128 -5.67 2.59 -6.02
CA GLU A 128 -6.42 2.55 -7.27
C GLU A 128 -6.01 1.41 -8.20
N THR A 129 -4.75 0.98 -8.11
CA THR A 129 -4.24 -0.17 -8.87
C THR A 129 -4.53 -1.53 -8.21
N HIS A 130 -5.11 -1.52 -6.99
CA HIS A 130 -5.61 -2.72 -6.32
C HIS A 130 -6.94 -3.17 -6.94
N VAL A 131 -7.19 -4.49 -6.94
CA VAL A 131 -8.50 -5.03 -7.35
C VAL A 131 -9.63 -4.36 -6.55
N PRO A 132 -10.71 -3.95 -7.17
CA PRO A 132 -11.22 -4.26 -8.51
C PRO A 132 -10.71 -3.35 -9.65
N TYR A 133 -9.59 -2.66 -9.50
CA TYR A 133 -8.99 -1.77 -10.49
C TYR A 133 -9.95 -0.65 -10.90
N TRP A 134 -10.04 0.34 -10.02
CA TRP A 134 -10.96 1.45 -10.21
C TRP A 134 -10.33 2.75 -9.69
N HIS A 135 -10.65 3.87 -10.33
CA HIS A 135 -10.33 5.21 -9.87
C HIS A 135 -11.55 6.11 -10.01
N GLU A 136 -11.57 7.23 -9.32
CA GLU A 136 -12.64 8.21 -9.45
C GLU A 136 -12.74 8.73 -10.91
N GLY A 137 -13.95 8.72 -11.46
CA GLY A 137 -14.20 9.09 -12.86
C GLY A 137 -13.88 8.00 -13.87
N ALA A 138 -13.55 6.77 -13.47
CA ALA A 138 -13.37 5.66 -14.40
C ALA A 138 -14.65 5.41 -15.23
N PRO A 139 -14.54 5.16 -16.55
CA PRO A 139 -15.71 4.93 -17.42
C PRO A 139 -16.31 3.52 -17.27
N TRP A 140 -15.98 2.82 -16.22
CA TRP A 140 -16.56 1.53 -15.85
C TRP A 140 -16.95 1.51 -14.37
N PRO A 141 -17.92 0.67 -13.99
CA PRO A 141 -18.32 0.55 -12.60
C PRO A 141 -17.24 -0.13 -11.78
N ARG A 142 -17.13 0.23 -10.50
CA ARG A 142 -16.24 -0.42 -9.56
C ARG A 142 -16.57 -1.89 -9.39
N PHE A 143 -17.86 -2.22 -9.32
CA PHE A 143 -18.36 -3.59 -9.24
C PHE A 143 -19.44 -3.85 -10.30
N PRO A 144 -19.52 -5.09 -10.87
CA PRO A 144 -18.65 -6.24 -10.58
C PRO A 144 -17.21 -6.02 -11.10
N SER A 145 -16.26 -6.66 -10.41
CA SER A 145 -14.86 -6.67 -10.84
C SER A 145 -14.65 -7.71 -11.96
N PRO A 146 -13.77 -7.46 -12.95
CA PRO A 146 -13.39 -8.48 -13.91
C PRO A 146 -12.41 -9.52 -13.36
N CYS A 147 -11.93 -9.34 -12.13
CA CYS A 147 -10.94 -10.20 -11.48
C CYS A 147 -11.57 -11.03 -10.36
N ARG A 148 -11.24 -12.32 -10.28
CA ARG A 148 -11.63 -13.17 -9.15
C ARG A 148 -10.86 -12.74 -7.89
N PRO A 149 -11.41 -12.98 -6.69
CA PRO A 149 -12.73 -13.57 -6.36
C PRO A 149 -13.88 -12.56 -6.44
N PHE A 150 -13.62 -11.29 -6.71
CA PHE A 150 -14.61 -10.20 -6.69
C PHE A 150 -15.44 -10.10 -7.98
N GLY A 151 -15.08 -10.88 -9.00
CA GLY A 151 -15.84 -11.01 -10.22
C GLY A 151 -16.90 -12.11 -10.11
N GLY A 152 -17.98 -11.92 -10.84
CA GLY A 152 -18.98 -12.95 -11.05
C GLY A 152 -18.53 -14.03 -12.04
N ALA A 153 -19.49 -14.63 -12.77
CA ALA A 153 -19.20 -15.62 -13.81
C ALA A 153 -18.34 -15.09 -14.96
N ASP A 154 -18.33 -13.78 -15.16
CA ASP A 154 -17.72 -13.11 -16.32
C ASP A 154 -16.32 -12.53 -16.00
N CYS A 155 -15.48 -13.27 -15.28
CA CYS A 155 -14.10 -12.86 -15.06
C CYS A 155 -13.33 -12.83 -16.38
N SER A 156 -12.54 -11.78 -16.59
CA SER A 156 -11.77 -11.56 -17.80
C SER A 156 -10.36 -11.06 -17.47
N ALA A 157 -9.37 -11.88 -17.78
CA ALA A 157 -7.95 -11.50 -17.68
C ALA A 157 -7.65 -10.23 -18.48
N ALA A 158 -8.09 -10.18 -19.75
CA ALA A 158 -7.86 -9.04 -20.61
C ALA A 158 -8.48 -7.74 -20.07
N GLU A 159 -9.70 -7.83 -19.53
CA GLU A 159 -10.36 -6.67 -18.94
C GLU A 159 -9.70 -6.26 -17.60
N SER A 160 -9.24 -7.22 -16.79
CA SER A 160 -8.49 -6.94 -15.56
C SER A 160 -7.20 -6.17 -15.85
N VAL A 161 -6.40 -6.66 -16.79
CA VAL A 161 -5.17 -5.99 -17.24
C VAL A 161 -5.48 -4.59 -17.80
N ARG A 162 -6.51 -4.46 -18.64
CA ARG A 162 -6.92 -3.18 -19.21
C ARG A 162 -7.28 -2.16 -18.13
N ARG A 163 -8.08 -2.57 -17.14
CA ARG A 163 -8.49 -1.69 -16.02
C ARG A 163 -7.32 -1.33 -15.13
N GLN A 164 -6.49 -2.29 -14.74
CA GLN A 164 -5.33 -2.01 -13.89
C GLN A 164 -4.36 -1.04 -14.58
N ARG A 165 -4.09 -1.26 -15.89
CA ARG A 165 -3.27 -0.35 -16.68
C ARG A 165 -3.86 1.06 -16.73
N ALA A 166 -5.16 1.18 -16.97
CA ALA A 166 -5.82 2.49 -17.01
C ALA A 166 -5.80 3.19 -15.64
N CYS A 167 -5.92 2.43 -14.54
CA CYS A 167 -5.75 2.97 -13.19
C CYS A 167 -4.30 3.46 -12.99
N LEU A 168 -3.31 2.71 -13.44
CA LEU A 168 -1.90 3.12 -13.33
C LEU A 168 -1.61 4.39 -14.13
N GLU A 169 -2.12 4.49 -15.37
CA GLU A 169 -2.00 5.68 -16.21
C GLU A 169 -2.68 6.90 -15.55
N TRP A 170 -3.83 6.69 -14.92
CA TRP A 170 -4.52 7.75 -14.18
C TRP A 170 -3.72 8.19 -12.94
N VAL A 171 -3.20 7.23 -12.16
CA VAL A 171 -2.36 7.48 -10.97
C VAL A 171 -1.10 8.27 -11.37
N ASP A 172 -0.43 7.88 -12.44
CA ASP A 172 0.76 8.57 -12.96
C ASP A 172 0.46 10.05 -13.24
N GLY A 173 -0.67 10.32 -13.91
CA GLY A 173 -1.14 11.67 -14.14
C GLY A 173 -1.41 12.47 -12.86
N GLN A 174 -2.03 11.84 -11.85
CA GLN A 174 -2.33 12.50 -10.57
C GLN A 174 -1.06 12.80 -9.76
N LEU A 175 -0.07 11.93 -9.81
CA LEU A 175 1.19 12.07 -9.06
C LEU A 175 2.15 13.10 -9.66
N SER A 176 1.97 13.51 -10.90
CA SER A 176 2.92 14.34 -11.66
C SER A 176 3.38 15.59 -10.89
N ALA A 177 2.47 16.37 -10.30
CA ALA A 177 2.82 17.58 -9.55
C ALA A 177 3.63 17.26 -8.30
N LEU A 178 3.23 16.23 -7.54
CA LEU A 178 3.93 15.80 -6.34
C LEU A 178 5.34 15.28 -6.67
N LEU A 179 5.48 14.45 -7.70
CA LEU A 179 6.76 13.93 -8.16
C LEU A 179 7.70 15.06 -8.57
N ASN A 180 7.22 16.04 -9.33
CA ASN A 180 8.02 17.20 -9.73
C ASN A 180 8.55 18.00 -8.52
N ARG A 181 7.76 18.11 -7.45
CA ARG A 181 8.17 18.76 -6.20
C ARG A 181 9.34 18.03 -5.54
N PHE A 182 9.36 16.69 -5.60
CA PHE A 182 10.38 15.86 -4.96
C PHE A 182 11.55 15.48 -5.87
N MET A 183 11.52 15.79 -7.16
CA MET A 183 12.60 15.45 -8.12
C MET A 183 14.01 15.95 -7.74
N PRO A 184 14.19 17.05 -6.99
CA PRO A 184 15.54 17.42 -6.48
C PRO A 184 16.06 16.46 -5.42
N GLY A 185 15.21 15.62 -4.84
CA GLY A 185 15.54 14.62 -3.82
C GLY A 185 15.60 13.20 -4.37
N THR A 186 15.37 12.22 -3.50
CA THR A 186 15.26 10.80 -3.86
C THR A 186 13.79 10.40 -3.92
N VAL A 187 13.36 9.85 -5.04
CA VAL A 187 12.02 9.29 -5.24
C VAL A 187 12.15 7.79 -5.48
N LEU A 188 11.40 6.99 -4.71
CA LEU A 188 11.24 5.56 -4.92
C LEU A 188 9.79 5.29 -5.30
N LEU A 189 9.57 4.77 -6.50
CA LEU A 189 8.27 4.36 -7.00
C LEU A 189 8.30 2.85 -7.24
N CYS A 190 7.46 2.11 -6.54
CA CYS A 190 7.45 0.65 -6.64
C CYS A 190 6.04 0.10 -6.40
N ALA A 191 5.80 -1.10 -6.91
CA ALA A 191 4.69 -1.92 -6.44
C ALA A 191 5.10 -2.67 -5.17
N ASP A 192 4.16 -2.92 -4.28
CA ASP A 192 4.38 -3.74 -3.08
C ASP A 192 4.23 -5.24 -3.38
N HIS A 193 3.59 -5.58 -4.49
CA HIS A 193 3.45 -6.92 -5.08
C HIS A 193 2.95 -6.81 -6.52
N GLY A 194 2.89 -7.94 -7.22
CA GLY A 194 2.16 -8.10 -8.47
C GLY A 194 0.80 -8.76 -8.27
N ASP A 195 0.01 -8.81 -9.32
CA ASP A 195 -1.26 -9.54 -9.40
C ASP A 195 -1.20 -10.61 -10.51
N CYS A 196 -1.98 -11.67 -10.35
CA CYS A 196 -2.27 -12.67 -11.38
C CYS A 196 -3.66 -12.39 -11.99
N TRP A 197 -3.81 -12.69 -13.27
CA TRP A 197 -5.08 -12.52 -13.99
C TRP A 197 -5.56 -13.79 -14.70
N GLY A 198 -5.33 -14.94 -14.05
CA GLY A 198 -5.71 -16.26 -14.54
C GLY A 198 -4.54 -17.12 -15.01
N GLU A 199 -3.29 -16.62 -14.93
CA GLU A 199 -2.10 -17.43 -15.19
C GLU A 199 -2.07 -18.61 -14.21
N ASP A 200 -1.91 -19.81 -14.74
CA ASP A 200 -1.94 -21.08 -14.00
C ASP A 200 -3.20 -21.26 -13.11
N GLY A 201 -4.29 -20.58 -13.46
CA GLY A 201 -5.52 -20.54 -12.68
C GLY A 201 -5.49 -19.60 -11.48
N LEU A 202 -4.42 -18.85 -11.27
CA LEU A 202 -4.24 -17.90 -10.18
C LEU A 202 -4.84 -16.54 -10.53
N TRP A 203 -5.39 -15.88 -9.52
CA TRP A 203 -6.00 -14.56 -9.66
C TRP A 203 -5.64 -13.68 -8.48
N GLU A 204 -5.41 -12.38 -8.74
CA GLU A 204 -5.04 -11.45 -7.68
C GLU A 204 -3.70 -11.83 -7.02
N HIS A 205 -3.48 -11.52 -5.77
CA HIS A 205 -2.26 -11.77 -4.99
C HIS A 205 -2.50 -12.52 -3.69
N GLY A 206 -3.73 -12.82 -3.38
CA GLY A 206 -4.14 -13.40 -2.10
C GLY A 206 -4.44 -14.89 -2.16
N ILE A 207 -4.27 -15.54 -3.26
CA ILE A 207 -4.71 -16.92 -3.47
C ILE A 207 -3.55 -17.89 -3.42
#